data_c6f64210feda17d51344a1433e7ee51f
#
_entry.id   c6f64210feda17d51344a1433e7ee51f
#
_cell.length_a   1.000
_cell.length_b   1.000
_cell.length_c   1.000
_cell.angle_alpha   90.00
_cell.angle_beta   90.00
_cell.angle_gamma   90.00
#
_symmetry.space_group_name_H-M   'P 1'
#
loop_
_entity.id
_entity.type
_entity.pdbx_description
1 polymer ?
#
loop_
_entity_poly.entity_id
_entity_poly.type
_entity_poly.pdbx_seq_one_letter_code
_entity_poly.pdbx_strand_id
1 'polypeptide(L)'
;MTFDPQPADLPAHCQTPSGPATAQAACPGATAAPWYVCVTKPRQEPYAAIKLQEQGYEFYLPMLVSWARKSGAWCRHQTVMFPRYGFVRPATAGQAIGPVRSTPGVTGLVKFGPILACLSDDRVAALRSLVAASAACMPEQPFEPGKQVVFSSGPLAGLVGIVSSVAAKRVLVMMSLLGREQNVAVEAKYLSYA
;
A
#
# COMPACT_ATOMS: atom_id res chain seq x y z
N MET A 1 41.80 -65.80 2.09
CA MET A 1 42.30 -64.50 1.70
C MET A 1 41.20 -63.47 1.89
N THR A 2 41.19 -62.92 3.05
CA THR A 2 40.14 -61.94 3.49
C THR A 2 40.73 -60.54 3.34
N PHE A 3 40.11 -59.72 2.52
CA PHE A 3 40.55 -58.34 2.26
C PHE A 3 39.70 -57.43 3.18
N ASP A 4 40.38 -56.80 4.12
CA ASP A 4 39.83 -55.83 5.05
C ASP A 4 40.14 -54.42 4.54
N PRO A 5 39.18 -53.55 4.22
CA PRO A 5 39.47 -52.18 3.88
C PRO A 5 39.45 -51.29 5.13
N GLN A 6 40.58 -50.72 5.40
CA GLN A 6 40.87 -49.71 6.42
C GLN A 6 40.08 -48.42 6.20
N PRO A 7 39.51 -47.81 7.26
CA PRO A 7 38.81 -46.53 7.13
C PRO A 7 39.81 -45.38 7.02
N ALA A 8 39.64 -44.59 5.94
CA ALA A 8 40.42 -43.39 5.67
C ALA A 8 40.05 -42.26 6.64
N ASP A 9 41.07 -41.55 7.10
CA ASP A 9 41.12 -40.40 7.96
C ASP A 9 40.13 -39.28 7.52
N LEU A 10 39.24 -38.90 8.42
CA LEU A 10 38.46 -37.67 8.36
C LEU A 10 39.22 -36.59 9.13
N PRO A 11 39.49 -35.41 8.52
CA PRO A 11 40.06 -34.29 9.25
C PRO A 11 38.98 -33.68 10.18
N ALA A 12 39.29 -33.73 11.47
CA ALA A 12 38.59 -32.95 12.49
C ALA A 12 38.88 -31.46 12.24
N HIS A 13 37.82 -30.68 12.13
CA HIS A 13 37.63 -29.32 12.57
C HIS A 13 36.48 -28.69 11.80
N CYS A 14 35.27 -29.04 12.17
CA CYS A 14 34.12 -28.13 11.95
C CYS A 14 33.82 -27.50 13.31
N GLN A 15 34.45 -26.36 13.58
CA GLN A 15 34.09 -25.51 14.70
C GLN A 15 32.71 -24.89 14.37
N THR A 16 31.70 -25.31 15.10
CA THR A 16 30.39 -24.64 15.16
C THR A 16 30.57 -23.26 15.78
N PRO A 17 30.27 -22.17 15.09
CA PRO A 17 30.13 -20.87 15.74
C PRO A 17 28.87 -20.86 16.56
N SER A 18 29.01 -20.98 17.87
CA SER A 18 27.97 -20.71 18.88
C SER A 18 27.73 -19.21 18.92
N GLY A 19 26.69 -18.74 18.25
CA GLY A 19 26.14 -17.41 18.38
C GLY A 19 24.69 -17.45 17.90
N PRO A 20 23.74 -16.77 18.55
CA PRO A 20 22.38 -16.69 18.03
C PRO A 20 22.40 -15.83 16.76
N ALA A 21 22.66 -16.46 15.62
CA ALA A 21 22.46 -15.86 14.33
C ALA A 21 20.95 -15.60 14.19
N THR A 22 20.55 -14.36 14.47
CA THR A 22 19.27 -13.83 14.04
C THR A 22 19.24 -13.96 12.52
N ALA A 23 18.59 -15.00 12.03
CA ALA A 23 18.43 -15.25 10.61
C ALA A 23 17.56 -14.12 10.03
N GLN A 24 18.22 -13.03 9.64
CA GLN A 24 17.66 -12.01 8.78
C GLN A 24 17.59 -12.64 7.39
N ALA A 25 16.40 -13.13 7.03
CA ALA A 25 16.15 -13.56 5.67
C ALA A 25 16.28 -12.34 4.75
N ALA A 26 17.42 -12.24 4.09
CA ALA A 26 17.70 -11.23 3.09
C ALA A 26 16.72 -11.41 1.93
N CYS A 27 15.96 -10.38 1.59
CA CYS A 27 15.28 -10.32 0.30
C CYS A 27 16.36 -10.31 -0.80
N PRO A 28 16.33 -11.24 -1.77
CA PRO A 28 17.33 -11.28 -2.83
C PRO A 28 17.26 -10.00 -3.66
N GLY A 29 18.36 -9.26 -3.73
CA GLY A 29 18.53 -8.10 -4.62
C GLY A 29 18.50 -6.71 -3.99
N ALA A 30 18.46 -6.54 -2.67
CA ALA A 30 18.43 -5.22 -2.05
C ALA A 30 19.81 -4.78 -1.54
N THR A 31 20.31 -3.66 -2.04
CA THR A 31 21.48 -2.92 -1.51
C THR A 31 21.15 -2.17 -0.21
N ALA A 32 19.87 -1.94 0.08
CA ALA A 32 19.35 -1.31 1.30
C ALA A 32 18.59 -2.32 2.17
N ALA A 33 18.37 -1.99 3.44
CA ALA A 33 17.56 -2.82 4.34
C ALA A 33 16.14 -3.02 3.76
N PRO A 34 15.62 -4.26 3.71
CA PRO A 34 14.32 -4.55 3.11
C PRO A 34 13.18 -3.95 3.95
N TRP A 35 12.05 -3.69 3.28
CA TRP A 35 10.81 -3.31 3.93
C TRP A 35 10.07 -4.54 4.42
N TYR A 36 9.81 -4.62 5.70
CA TYR A 36 9.04 -5.70 6.31
C TYR A 36 7.56 -5.33 6.40
N VAL A 37 6.69 -6.32 6.25
CA VAL A 37 5.25 -6.11 6.38
C VAL A 37 4.86 -6.31 7.84
N CYS A 38 4.28 -5.29 8.46
CA CYS A 38 3.74 -5.37 9.81
C CYS A 38 2.21 -5.30 9.82
N VAL A 39 1.63 -5.98 10.80
CA VAL A 39 0.19 -5.95 11.09
C VAL A 39 -0.03 -5.02 12.28
N THR A 40 -0.92 -4.07 12.12
CA THR A 40 -1.33 -3.13 13.17
C THR A 40 -2.64 -3.55 13.82
N LYS A 41 -2.94 -2.98 14.97
CA LYS A 41 -4.28 -3.08 15.57
C LYS A 41 -5.26 -2.26 14.71
N PRO A 42 -6.54 -2.68 14.65
CA PRO A 42 -7.55 -1.96 13.86
C PRO A 42 -7.64 -0.48 14.26
N ARG A 43 -7.63 0.40 13.28
CA ARG A 43 -7.71 1.86 13.45
C ARG A 43 -6.56 2.50 14.25
N GLN A 44 -5.47 1.75 14.48
CA GLN A 44 -4.29 2.25 15.18
C GLN A 44 -3.08 2.40 14.25
N GLU A 45 -3.28 2.33 12.94
CA GLU A 45 -2.22 2.45 11.94
C GLU A 45 -1.42 3.77 12.09
N PRO A 46 -2.07 4.95 12.23
CA PRO A 46 -1.32 6.20 12.43
C PRO A 46 -0.60 6.24 13.78
N TYR A 47 -1.18 5.67 14.82
CA TYR A 47 -0.56 5.59 16.13
C TYR A 47 0.68 4.70 16.11
N ALA A 48 0.58 3.53 15.48
CA ALA A 48 1.72 2.63 15.27
C ALA A 48 2.84 3.31 14.48
N ALA A 49 2.48 4.10 13.45
CA ALA A 49 3.43 4.87 12.65
C ALA A 49 4.29 5.81 13.52
N ILE A 50 3.64 6.60 14.38
CA ILE A 50 4.31 7.53 15.29
C ILE A 50 5.26 6.77 16.22
N LYS A 51 4.77 5.68 16.85
CA LYS A 51 5.57 4.90 17.81
C LYS A 51 6.76 4.17 17.17
N LEU A 52 6.65 3.76 15.92
CA LEU A 52 7.75 3.16 15.17
C LEU A 52 8.80 4.22 14.77
N GLN A 53 8.35 5.40 14.37
CA GLN A 53 9.24 6.51 14.05
C GLN A 53 10.01 7.01 15.28
N GLU A 54 9.36 7.10 16.45
CA GLU A 54 10.02 7.41 17.73
C GLU A 54 11.15 6.42 18.08
N GLN A 55 11.02 5.16 17.63
CA GLN A 55 12.04 4.11 17.82
C GLN A 55 13.11 4.09 16.71
N GLY A 56 13.08 5.05 15.78
CA GLY A 56 14.03 5.17 14.68
C GLY A 56 13.77 4.19 13.52
N TYR A 57 12.54 3.68 13.37
CA TYR A 57 12.16 2.92 12.18
C TYR A 57 11.55 3.84 11.13
N GLU A 58 11.84 3.58 9.86
CA GLU A 58 11.04 4.14 8.78
C GLU A 58 9.73 3.37 8.64
N PHE A 59 8.62 4.08 8.60
CA PHE A 59 7.31 3.49 8.43
C PHE A 59 6.58 4.11 7.24
N TYR A 60 6.05 3.28 6.38
CA TYR A 60 5.26 3.69 5.23
C TYR A 60 3.85 3.08 5.30
N LEU A 61 2.86 3.95 5.32
CA LEU A 61 1.45 3.63 5.29
C LEU A 61 0.84 4.20 4.01
N PRO A 62 0.54 3.39 2.99
CA PRO A 62 -0.08 3.89 1.75
C PRO A 62 -1.48 4.42 2.04
N MET A 63 -1.71 5.69 1.71
CA MET A 63 -2.99 6.37 1.92
C MET A 63 -3.61 6.71 0.56
N LEU A 64 -4.84 6.28 0.35
CA LEU A 64 -5.64 6.68 -0.79
C LEU A 64 -6.43 7.93 -0.44
N VAL A 65 -6.43 8.89 -1.35
CA VAL A 65 -7.26 10.08 -1.26
C VAL A 65 -8.55 9.82 -2.03
N SER A 66 -9.68 10.12 -1.45
CA SER A 66 -10.99 10.02 -2.08
C SER A 66 -11.88 11.18 -1.65
N TRP A 67 -12.89 11.49 -2.45
CA TRP A 67 -13.93 12.41 -2.03
C TRP A 67 -15.01 11.67 -1.25
N ALA A 68 -15.37 12.20 -0.09
CA ALA A 68 -16.46 11.71 0.73
C ALA A 68 -17.40 12.85 1.08
N ARG A 69 -18.71 12.57 1.08
CA ARG A 69 -19.71 13.56 1.49
C ARG A 69 -19.89 13.48 3.01
N LYS A 70 -19.61 14.58 3.71
CA LYS A 70 -19.81 14.69 5.15
C LYS A 70 -20.66 15.93 5.44
N SER A 71 -21.78 15.73 6.15
CA SER A 71 -22.72 16.81 6.50
C SER A 71 -23.19 17.66 5.31
N GLY A 72 -23.40 17.02 4.15
CA GLY A 72 -23.84 17.72 2.93
C GLY A 72 -22.72 18.32 2.08
N ALA A 73 -21.52 18.49 2.61
CA ALA A 73 -20.37 19.02 1.90
C ALA A 73 -19.40 17.90 1.46
N TRP A 74 -18.73 18.13 0.35
CA TRP A 74 -17.65 17.26 -0.13
C TRP A 74 -16.37 17.58 0.61
N CYS A 75 -15.76 16.55 1.17
CA CYS A 75 -14.48 16.66 1.87
C CYS A 75 -13.48 15.66 1.30
N ARG A 76 -12.23 16.08 1.14
CA ARG A 76 -11.14 15.15 0.86
C ARG A 76 -10.99 14.20 2.06
N HIS A 77 -11.06 12.91 1.79
CA HIS A 77 -10.93 11.88 2.79
C HIS A 77 -9.73 10.98 2.46
N GLN A 78 -8.89 10.74 3.44
CA GLN A 78 -7.76 9.82 3.32
C GLN A 78 -8.13 8.50 3.96
N THR A 79 -7.95 7.41 3.21
CA THR A 79 -8.20 6.05 3.68
C THR A 79 -6.92 5.25 3.54
N VAL A 80 -6.66 4.38 4.50
CA VAL A 80 -5.53 3.45 4.41
C VAL A 80 -5.79 2.47 3.25
N MET A 81 -4.83 2.34 2.33
CA MET A 81 -4.95 1.45 1.18
C MET A 81 -5.05 -0.02 1.59
N PHE A 82 -4.26 -0.41 2.60
CA PHE A 82 -4.27 -1.76 3.18
C PHE A 82 -4.63 -1.67 4.67
N PRO A 83 -5.91 -1.78 5.05
CA PRO A 83 -6.31 -1.73 6.45
C PRO A 83 -5.54 -2.73 7.29
N ARG A 84 -4.98 -2.28 8.42
CA ARG A 84 -4.17 -3.06 9.35
C ARG A 84 -2.77 -3.45 8.85
N TYR A 85 -2.33 -3.06 7.67
CA TYR A 85 -0.99 -3.37 7.18
C TYR A 85 -0.18 -2.11 6.95
N GLY A 86 1.08 -2.16 7.32
CA GLY A 86 2.07 -1.13 7.07
C GLY A 86 3.42 -1.73 6.70
N PHE A 87 4.27 -0.90 6.15
CA PHE A 87 5.62 -1.29 5.75
C PHE A 87 6.62 -0.60 6.68
N VAL A 88 7.52 -1.36 7.26
CA VAL A 88 8.50 -0.88 8.24
C VAL A 88 9.89 -1.35 7.83
N ARG A 89 10.89 -0.48 7.94
CA ARG A 89 12.29 -0.87 7.80
C ARG A 89 13.17 -0.21 8.87
N PRO A 90 14.29 -0.83 9.25
CA PRO A 90 15.32 -0.19 10.04
C PRO A 90 15.87 1.05 9.34
N ALA A 91 15.96 2.19 10.03
CA ALA A 91 16.54 3.41 9.48
C ALA A 91 18.07 3.37 9.47
N THR A 92 18.67 2.56 10.34
CA THR A 92 20.13 2.42 10.46
C THR A 92 20.58 0.99 10.23
N ALA A 93 21.78 0.85 9.66
CA ALA A 93 22.42 -0.46 9.53
C ALA A 93 22.66 -1.08 10.92
N GLY A 94 22.23 -2.34 11.09
CA GLY A 94 22.37 -3.07 12.36
C GLY A 94 21.19 -2.93 13.33
N GLN A 95 20.23 -2.07 13.06
CA GLN A 95 19.01 -2.01 13.88
C GLN A 95 18.18 -3.28 13.70
N ALA A 96 17.90 -3.97 14.80
CA ALA A 96 17.12 -5.19 14.79
C ALA A 96 15.64 -4.94 14.49
N ILE A 97 15.00 -5.76 13.66
CA ILE A 97 13.57 -5.66 13.35
C ILE A 97 12.67 -6.27 14.44
N GLY A 98 13.23 -7.07 15.34
CA GLY A 98 12.51 -7.78 16.38
C GLY A 98 11.63 -6.91 17.31
N PRO A 99 12.13 -5.76 17.79
CA PRO A 99 11.38 -4.86 18.67
C PRO A 99 10.08 -4.32 18.08
N VAL A 100 9.95 -4.25 16.76
CA VAL A 100 8.73 -3.76 16.06
C VAL A 100 7.48 -4.47 16.54
N ARG A 101 7.54 -5.78 16.81
CA ARG A 101 6.40 -6.57 17.30
C ARG A 101 5.89 -6.15 18.67
N SER A 102 6.73 -5.52 19.48
CA SER A 102 6.41 -5.06 20.83
C SER A 102 5.98 -3.59 20.87
N THR A 103 5.95 -2.92 19.70
CA THR A 103 5.55 -1.52 19.60
C THR A 103 4.05 -1.36 19.85
N PRO A 104 3.60 -0.40 20.66
CA PRO A 104 2.19 -0.10 20.85
C PRO A 104 1.50 0.19 19.52
N GLY A 105 0.33 -0.42 19.29
CA GLY A 105 -0.40 -0.30 18.03
C GLY A 105 -0.01 -1.33 16.96
N VAL A 106 1.10 -2.04 17.13
CA VAL A 106 1.49 -3.17 16.29
C VAL A 106 0.98 -4.48 16.88
N THR A 107 0.53 -5.39 16.03
CA THR A 107 0.16 -6.77 16.39
C THR A 107 1.34 -7.72 16.17
N GLY A 108 2.12 -7.50 15.13
CA GLY A 108 3.26 -8.33 14.79
C GLY A 108 3.78 -8.09 13.37
N LEU A 109 4.75 -8.90 12.97
CA LEU A 109 5.29 -8.94 11.61
C LEU A 109 4.67 -10.11 10.84
N VAL A 110 4.37 -9.91 9.57
CA VAL A 110 3.88 -10.98 8.69
C VAL A 110 4.99 -11.97 8.43
N LYS A 111 4.65 -13.26 8.50
CA LYS A 111 5.59 -14.37 8.29
C LYS A 111 5.00 -15.41 7.35
N PHE A 112 5.87 -16.01 6.55
CA PHE A 112 5.61 -17.22 5.79
C PHE A 112 6.50 -18.34 6.35
N GLY A 113 5.95 -19.15 7.25
CA GLY A 113 6.75 -20.06 8.04
C GLY A 113 7.77 -19.32 8.93
N PRO A 114 9.07 -19.65 8.87
CA PRO A 114 10.12 -18.97 9.62
C PRO A 114 10.55 -17.63 9.02
N ILE A 115 10.17 -17.33 7.77
CA ILE A 115 10.65 -16.19 6.98
C ILE A 115 9.71 -15.00 7.14
N LEU A 116 10.28 -13.81 7.46
CA LEU A 116 9.54 -12.56 7.49
C LEU A 116 9.17 -12.12 6.07
N ALA A 117 7.93 -11.69 5.89
CA ALA A 117 7.49 -11.08 4.64
C ALA A 117 8.19 -9.74 4.42
N CYS A 118 8.86 -9.59 3.29
CA CYS A 118 9.57 -8.39 2.95
C CYS A 118 9.34 -7.96 1.49
N LEU A 119 9.53 -6.67 1.24
CA LEU A 119 9.49 -6.04 -0.08
C LEU A 119 10.81 -5.33 -0.36
N SER A 120 11.19 -5.29 -1.63
CA SER A 120 12.30 -4.46 -2.11
C SER A 120 11.90 -2.98 -2.17
N ASP A 121 12.89 -2.08 -2.17
CA ASP A 121 12.67 -0.64 -2.35
C ASP A 121 11.90 -0.32 -3.63
N ASP A 122 12.17 -1.02 -4.73
CA ASP A 122 11.48 -0.82 -6.02
C ASP A 122 9.97 -1.06 -5.90
N ARG A 123 9.56 -2.09 -5.16
CA ARG A 123 8.15 -2.39 -4.94
C ARG A 123 7.46 -1.33 -4.10
N VAL A 124 8.14 -0.81 -3.08
CA VAL A 124 7.61 0.28 -2.27
C VAL A 124 7.59 1.59 -3.06
N ALA A 125 8.58 1.85 -3.91
CA ALA A 125 8.60 2.98 -4.83
C ALA A 125 7.44 2.91 -5.84
N ALA A 126 7.18 1.73 -6.41
CA ALA A 126 6.03 1.50 -7.28
C ALA A 126 4.69 1.77 -6.55
N LEU A 127 4.55 1.34 -5.30
CA LEU A 127 3.37 1.66 -4.48
C LEU A 127 3.22 3.16 -4.25
N ARG A 128 4.31 3.88 -3.99
CA ARG A 128 4.29 5.35 -3.85
C ARG A 128 3.84 6.02 -5.14
N SER A 129 4.34 5.57 -6.27
CA SER A 129 3.93 6.08 -7.59
C SER A 129 2.45 5.82 -7.88
N LEU A 130 1.93 4.64 -7.54
CA LEU A 130 0.50 4.32 -7.67
C LEU A 130 -0.37 5.23 -6.81
N VAL A 131 0.02 5.47 -5.56
CA VAL A 131 -0.69 6.38 -4.64
C VAL A 131 -0.66 7.81 -5.18
N ALA A 132 0.49 8.28 -5.67
CA ALA A 132 0.64 9.60 -6.26
C ALA A 132 -0.21 9.76 -7.53
N ALA A 133 -0.18 8.77 -8.43
CA ALA A 133 -1.00 8.76 -9.64
C ALA A 133 -2.49 8.77 -9.31
N SER A 134 -2.92 7.98 -8.32
CA SER A 134 -4.31 7.96 -7.85
C SER A 134 -4.76 9.33 -7.32
N ALA A 135 -3.89 10.04 -6.60
CA ALA A 135 -4.17 11.38 -6.11
C ALA A 135 -4.20 12.43 -7.23
N ALA A 136 -3.34 12.28 -8.23
CA ALA A 136 -3.27 13.19 -9.39
C ALA A 136 -4.48 13.02 -10.34
N CYS A 137 -5.03 11.82 -10.46
CA CYS A 137 -6.21 11.55 -11.28
C CYS A 137 -7.53 11.99 -10.61
N MET A 138 -7.48 12.51 -9.38
CA MET A 138 -8.68 13.00 -8.71
C MET A 138 -9.03 14.40 -9.21
N PRO A 139 -10.31 14.66 -9.53
CA PRO A 139 -10.75 16.01 -9.85
C PRO A 139 -10.47 16.95 -8.67
N GLU A 140 -10.05 18.17 -8.96
CA GLU A 140 -9.73 19.18 -7.94
C GLU A 140 -10.95 19.52 -7.07
N GLN A 141 -12.14 19.41 -7.62
CA GLN A 141 -13.40 19.61 -6.91
C GLN A 141 -14.39 18.48 -7.22
N PRO A 142 -15.26 18.15 -6.25
CA PRO A 142 -16.34 17.20 -6.49
C PRO A 142 -17.34 17.78 -7.47
N PHE A 143 -17.91 16.93 -8.30
CA PHE A 143 -18.92 17.33 -9.27
C PHE A 143 -20.14 17.97 -8.58
N GLU A 144 -20.56 19.13 -9.10
CA GLU A 144 -21.73 19.85 -8.61
C GLU A 144 -22.88 19.73 -9.62
N PRO A 145 -24.14 19.59 -9.18
CA PRO A 145 -25.30 19.62 -10.07
C PRO A 145 -25.32 20.92 -10.88
N GLY A 146 -25.64 20.79 -12.16
CA GLY A 146 -25.69 21.91 -13.11
C GLY A 146 -24.36 22.25 -13.80
N LYS A 147 -23.24 21.65 -13.40
CA LYS A 147 -21.94 21.86 -14.07
C LYS A 147 -21.78 20.95 -15.28
N GLN A 148 -21.12 21.47 -16.31
CA GLN A 148 -20.74 20.68 -17.48
C GLN A 148 -19.55 19.78 -17.19
N VAL A 149 -19.64 18.55 -17.70
CA VAL A 149 -18.60 17.53 -17.58
C VAL A 149 -18.36 16.85 -18.91
N VAL A 150 -17.13 16.42 -19.12
CA VAL A 150 -16.72 15.63 -20.29
C VAL A 150 -16.39 14.21 -19.82
N PHE A 151 -16.79 13.22 -20.58
CA PHE A 151 -16.37 11.85 -20.37
C PHE A 151 -14.91 11.67 -20.79
N SER A 152 -14.01 11.47 -19.83
CA SER A 152 -12.57 11.37 -20.07
C SER A 152 -12.14 9.99 -20.56
N SER A 153 -12.97 8.94 -20.33
CA SER A 153 -12.65 7.58 -20.76
C SER A 153 -13.91 6.69 -20.84
N GLY A 154 -13.77 5.54 -21.50
CA GLY A 154 -14.85 4.57 -21.70
C GLY A 154 -15.61 4.77 -23.02
N PRO A 155 -16.73 4.04 -23.23
CA PRO A 155 -17.48 4.07 -24.49
C PRO A 155 -18.15 5.42 -24.80
N LEU A 156 -18.21 6.32 -23.86
CA LEU A 156 -18.79 7.66 -23.99
C LEU A 156 -17.71 8.76 -24.00
N ALA A 157 -16.44 8.41 -24.09
CA ALA A 157 -15.33 9.36 -24.07
C ALA A 157 -15.49 10.47 -25.11
N GLY A 158 -15.25 11.72 -24.71
CA GLY A 158 -15.40 12.92 -25.54
C GLY A 158 -16.79 13.50 -25.58
N LEU A 159 -17.81 12.83 -25.04
CA LEU A 159 -19.15 13.40 -24.96
C LEU A 159 -19.25 14.38 -23.79
N VAL A 160 -20.09 15.41 -23.95
CA VAL A 160 -20.36 16.41 -22.93
C VAL A 160 -21.73 16.15 -22.31
N GLY A 161 -21.83 16.36 -21.02
CA GLY A 161 -23.09 16.25 -20.31
C GLY A 161 -23.17 17.26 -19.16
N ILE A 162 -24.34 17.36 -18.54
CA ILE A 162 -24.57 18.21 -17.38
C ILE A 162 -24.82 17.31 -16.18
N VAL A 163 -24.15 17.58 -15.07
CA VAL A 163 -24.37 16.85 -13.82
C VAL A 163 -25.79 17.09 -13.33
N SER A 164 -26.62 16.07 -13.31
CA SER A 164 -27.98 16.13 -12.79
C SER A 164 -28.01 15.92 -11.27
N SER A 165 -27.34 14.90 -10.78
CA SER A 165 -27.20 14.66 -9.35
C SER A 165 -25.94 13.86 -9.04
N VAL A 166 -25.49 13.93 -7.79
CA VAL A 166 -24.27 13.24 -7.36
C VAL A 166 -24.59 12.33 -6.17
N ALA A 167 -24.39 11.03 -6.34
CA ALA A 167 -24.48 10.03 -5.29
C ALA A 167 -23.08 9.64 -4.80
N ALA A 168 -22.99 8.93 -3.70
CA ALA A 168 -21.71 8.61 -3.02
C ALA A 168 -20.64 7.96 -3.92
N LYS A 169 -21.03 7.20 -4.95
CA LYS A 169 -20.12 6.50 -5.87
C LYS A 169 -20.37 6.78 -7.34
N ARG A 170 -21.49 7.40 -7.69
CA ARG A 170 -21.89 7.64 -9.08
C ARG A 170 -22.41 9.05 -9.25
N VAL A 171 -22.11 9.63 -10.40
CA VAL A 171 -22.63 10.91 -10.86
C VAL A 171 -23.68 10.62 -11.92
N LEU A 172 -24.87 11.16 -11.75
CA LEU A 172 -25.90 11.14 -12.77
C LEU A 172 -25.63 12.32 -13.72
N VAL A 173 -25.30 12.01 -14.95
CA VAL A 173 -25.02 12.99 -15.98
C VAL A 173 -26.15 12.97 -16.99
N MET A 174 -26.80 14.10 -17.20
CA MET A 174 -27.78 14.32 -18.25
C MET A 174 -27.05 14.66 -19.54
N MET A 175 -27.29 13.89 -20.57
CA MET A 175 -26.68 14.09 -21.89
C MET A 175 -27.71 13.87 -23.00
N SER A 176 -27.54 14.55 -24.11
CA SER A 176 -28.38 14.36 -25.30
C SER A 176 -27.79 13.25 -26.15
N LEU A 177 -28.51 12.14 -26.25
CA LEU A 177 -28.18 11.01 -27.12
C LEU A 177 -29.29 10.83 -28.16
N LEU A 178 -28.94 10.92 -29.43
CA LEU A 178 -29.89 10.76 -30.55
C LEU A 178 -31.14 11.67 -30.44
N GLY A 179 -30.94 12.93 -29.99
CA GLY A 179 -32.00 13.90 -29.85
C GLY A 179 -32.92 13.72 -28.61
N ARG A 180 -32.53 12.83 -27.68
CA ARG A 180 -33.25 12.64 -26.40
C ARG A 180 -32.30 12.87 -25.23
N GLU A 181 -32.81 13.54 -24.22
CA GLU A 181 -32.09 13.70 -22.94
C GLU A 181 -32.20 12.42 -22.14
N GLN A 182 -31.04 11.91 -21.74
CA GLN A 182 -30.95 10.71 -20.91
C GLN A 182 -30.00 10.93 -19.72
N ASN A 183 -30.41 10.40 -18.57
CA ASN A 183 -29.59 10.41 -17.38
C ASN A 183 -28.77 9.10 -17.33
N VAL A 184 -27.45 9.24 -17.37
CA VAL A 184 -26.52 8.12 -17.31
C VAL A 184 -25.78 8.16 -15.98
N ALA A 185 -25.80 7.05 -15.25
CA ALA A 185 -25.07 6.93 -13.98
C ALA A 185 -23.63 6.47 -14.25
N VAL A 186 -22.67 7.34 -13.97
CA VAL A 186 -21.25 7.13 -14.27
C VAL A 186 -20.41 7.26 -13.00
N GLU A 187 -19.36 6.47 -12.90
CA GLU A 187 -18.40 6.66 -11.80
C GLU A 187 -17.60 7.95 -12.02
N ALA A 188 -17.37 8.70 -10.95
CA ALA A 188 -16.68 9.98 -10.98
C ALA A 188 -15.29 9.94 -11.64
N LYS A 189 -14.61 8.80 -11.61
CA LYS A 189 -13.28 8.61 -12.22
C LYS A 189 -13.25 8.74 -13.75
N TYR A 190 -14.42 8.61 -14.41
CA TYR A 190 -14.56 8.72 -15.87
C TYR A 190 -14.99 10.11 -16.34
N LEU A 191 -15.14 11.06 -15.43
CA LEU A 191 -15.60 12.40 -15.69
C LEU A 191 -14.53 13.42 -15.37
N SER A 192 -14.42 14.45 -16.18
CA SER A 192 -13.66 15.68 -15.92
C SER A 192 -14.56 16.89 -16.13
N TYR A 193 -14.25 18.02 -15.52
CA TYR A 193 -14.93 19.26 -15.87
C TYR A 193 -14.58 19.65 -17.32
N ALA A 194 -15.56 20.24 -18.01
CA ALA A 194 -15.40 20.73 -19.38
C ALA A 194 -14.54 22.00 -19.41
#